data_13417c3a2e105c1a1d82fb9a5a4e2060
#
_entry.id   13417c3a2e105c1a1d82fb9a5a4e2060
#
_cell.length_a   1.000
_cell.length_b   1.000
_cell.length_c   1.000
_cell.angle_alpha   90.00
_cell.angle_beta   90.00
_cell.angle_gamma   90.00
#
_symmetry.space_group_name_H-M   'P 1'
#
loop_
_entity.id
_entity.type
_entity.pdbx_description
1 polymer ?
#
loop_
_entity_poly.entity_id
_entity_poly.type
_entity_poly.pdbx_seq_one_letter_code
_entity_poly.pdbx_strand_id
1 'polypeptide(L)'
;MRKITLTAAVNLAAAAENESRKFSILAYTGGQLRVNGFPMPVVVDLAGLEASASIPIVLDHQTTTENTLGQTSDVSNDGKRLILSGAVTGKSQKVLAVVAQADAGYSWQASIGCSVEAQQEIPDGQSVVVNGRRFDGP
;
A
#
# COMPACT_ATOMS: atom_id res chain seq x y z
N MET A 1 13.17 -2.48 -15.62
CA MET A 1 12.90 -2.91 -14.22
C MET A 1 11.43 -3.27 -14.10
N ARG A 2 11.14 -4.43 -13.55
CA ARG A 2 9.76 -4.86 -13.33
C ARG A 2 9.13 -4.10 -12.17
N LYS A 3 7.82 -3.94 -12.23
CA LYS A 3 7.04 -3.29 -11.18
C LYS A 3 5.93 -4.21 -10.71
N ILE A 4 5.62 -4.11 -9.43
CA ILE A 4 4.48 -4.77 -8.81
C ILE A 4 3.56 -3.70 -8.29
N THR A 5 2.26 -3.86 -8.53
CA THR A 5 1.24 -2.97 -7.96
C THR A 5 0.48 -3.72 -6.87
N LEU A 6 0.47 -3.14 -5.69
CA LEU A 6 -0.34 -3.62 -4.57
C LEU A 6 -1.65 -2.84 -4.53
N THR A 7 -2.76 -3.54 -4.37
CA THR A 7 -4.07 -2.91 -4.18
C THR A 7 -4.50 -3.15 -2.74
N ALA A 8 -4.82 -2.07 -2.04
CA ALA A 8 -5.07 -2.12 -0.61
C ALA A 8 -6.28 -1.27 -0.23
N ALA A 9 -6.99 -1.69 0.81
CA ALA A 9 -8.08 -0.91 1.38
C ALA A 9 -7.53 0.29 2.15
N VAL A 10 -8.19 1.42 2.01
CA VAL A 10 -7.85 2.66 2.73
C VAL A 10 -8.88 2.85 3.82
N ASN A 11 -8.41 3.06 5.04
CA ASN A 11 -9.25 3.42 6.17
C ASN A 11 -9.08 4.91 6.45
N LEU A 12 -10.16 5.68 6.29
CA LEU A 12 -10.20 7.10 6.63
C LEU A 12 -10.95 7.24 7.93
N ALA A 13 -10.22 7.46 9.02
CA ALA A 13 -10.83 7.64 10.33
C ALA A 13 -11.58 8.97 10.41
N ALA A 14 -12.64 8.99 11.22
CA ALA A 14 -13.32 10.25 11.52
C ALA A 14 -12.39 11.20 12.28
N ALA A 15 -12.39 12.48 11.91
CA ALA A 15 -11.59 13.48 12.62
C ALA A 15 -12.26 13.85 13.93
N ALA A 16 -11.48 13.94 15.00
CA ALA A 16 -11.91 14.58 16.21
C ALA A 16 -11.96 16.11 15.99
N GLU A 17 -12.69 16.81 16.86
CA GLU A 17 -12.80 18.26 16.77
C GLU A 17 -11.41 18.91 16.82
N ASN A 18 -11.14 19.80 15.88
CA ASN A 18 -9.86 20.51 15.71
C ASN A 18 -8.65 19.61 15.39
N GLU A 19 -8.86 18.38 14.99
CA GLU A 19 -7.79 17.48 14.56
C GLU A 19 -7.87 17.18 13.08
N SER A 20 -6.71 16.92 12.47
CA SER A 20 -6.65 16.43 11.10
C SER A 20 -7.17 15.01 11.02
N ARG A 21 -7.89 14.69 9.95
CA ARG A 21 -8.35 13.33 9.69
C ARG A 21 -7.14 12.43 9.40
N LYS A 22 -7.14 11.26 10.01
CA LYS A 22 -6.09 10.25 9.81
C LYS A 22 -6.51 9.25 8.77
N PHE A 23 -5.52 8.68 8.08
CA PHE A 23 -5.74 7.51 7.23
C PHE A 23 -4.76 6.40 7.58
N SER A 24 -5.14 5.17 7.29
CA SER A 24 -4.25 4.02 7.32
C SER A 24 -4.52 3.12 6.13
N ILE A 25 -3.47 2.51 5.61
CA ILE A 25 -3.53 1.58 4.49
C ILE A 25 -2.79 0.33 4.89
N LEU A 26 -3.51 -0.81 4.93
CA LEU A 26 -2.87 -2.12 5.08
C LEU A 26 -2.37 -2.53 3.69
N ALA A 27 -1.15 -2.15 3.38
CA ALA A 27 -0.62 -2.22 2.03
C ALA A 27 -0.33 -3.65 1.58
N TYR A 28 0.11 -4.50 2.50
CA TYR A 28 0.46 -5.87 2.18
C TYR A 28 0.44 -6.73 3.44
N THR A 29 -0.04 -7.97 3.30
CA THR A 29 -0.18 -8.91 4.41
C THR A 29 0.81 -10.07 4.35
N GLY A 30 1.78 -10.01 3.44
CA GLY A 30 2.87 -10.99 3.36
C GLY A 30 2.58 -12.25 2.55
N GLY A 31 1.43 -12.33 1.90
CA GLY A 31 1.00 -13.52 1.18
C GLY A 31 1.30 -13.52 -0.31
N GLN A 32 0.74 -14.50 -1.01
CA GLN A 32 0.90 -14.65 -2.45
C GLN A 32 0.05 -13.62 -3.20
N LEU A 33 0.62 -13.11 -4.30
CA LEU A 33 -0.04 -12.17 -5.20
C LEU A 33 -0.03 -12.72 -6.62
N ARG A 34 -1.10 -12.47 -7.36
CA ARG A 34 -1.13 -12.65 -8.81
C ARG A 34 -0.87 -11.30 -9.45
N VAL A 35 0.23 -11.19 -10.20
CA VAL A 35 0.68 -9.93 -10.77
C VAL A 35 0.87 -10.09 -12.27
N ASN A 36 0.40 -9.12 -13.04
CA ASN A 36 0.60 -9.10 -14.49
C ASN A 36 2.11 -9.06 -14.81
N GLY A 37 2.51 -9.87 -15.79
CA GLY A 37 3.90 -10.00 -16.19
C GLY A 37 4.68 -11.06 -15.44
N PHE A 38 4.07 -11.74 -14.47
CA PHE A 38 4.66 -12.85 -13.74
C PHE A 38 3.82 -14.12 -13.97
N PRO A 39 4.40 -15.19 -14.50
CA PRO A 39 3.64 -16.43 -14.78
C PRO A 39 3.27 -17.22 -13.52
N MET A 40 3.93 -16.95 -12.40
CA MET A 40 3.74 -17.64 -11.13
C MET A 40 3.27 -16.65 -10.06
N PRO A 41 2.66 -17.14 -8.97
CA PRO A 41 2.37 -16.28 -7.82
C PRO A 41 3.65 -15.64 -7.30
N VAL A 42 3.53 -14.43 -6.80
CA VAL A 42 4.65 -13.62 -6.29
C VAL A 42 4.44 -13.37 -4.81
N VAL A 43 5.52 -13.47 -4.03
CA VAL A 43 5.56 -13.03 -2.65
C VAL A 43 6.61 -11.93 -2.54
N VAL A 44 6.21 -10.80 -1.98
CA VAL A 44 7.15 -9.70 -1.73
C VAL A 44 7.84 -9.96 -0.39
N ASP A 45 9.17 -10.00 -0.41
CA ASP A 45 9.96 -10.14 0.82
C ASP A 45 10.00 -8.81 1.57
N LEU A 46 9.24 -8.73 2.65
CA LEU A 46 9.14 -7.51 3.45
C LEU A 46 10.46 -7.15 4.12
N ALA A 47 11.31 -8.14 4.42
CA ALA A 47 12.62 -7.85 5.01
C ALA A 47 13.54 -7.10 4.05
N GLY A 48 13.35 -7.29 2.74
CA GLY A 48 14.12 -6.61 1.70
C GLY A 48 13.44 -5.36 1.13
N LEU A 49 12.27 -5.00 1.62
CA LEU A 49 11.53 -3.86 1.10
C LEU A 49 12.11 -2.55 1.64
N GLU A 50 12.38 -1.63 0.73
CA GLU A 50 12.77 -0.26 1.06
C GLU A 50 11.63 0.69 0.73
N ALA A 51 11.24 1.52 1.68
CA ALA A 51 10.19 2.51 1.50
C ALA A 51 10.58 3.82 2.16
N SER A 52 10.25 4.92 1.49
CA SER A 52 10.39 6.24 2.08
C SER A 52 9.40 6.40 3.23
N ALA A 53 9.79 7.10 4.30
CA ALA A 53 8.91 7.40 5.42
C ALA A 53 7.78 8.37 5.04
N SER A 54 8.00 9.19 4.02
CA SER A 54 7.03 10.16 3.53
C SER A 54 6.66 9.82 2.09
N ILE A 55 5.51 9.16 1.91
CA ILE A 55 5.00 8.79 0.60
C ILE A 55 3.78 9.67 0.31
N PRO A 56 3.78 10.43 -0.80
CA PRO A 56 2.59 11.19 -1.17
C PRO A 56 1.42 10.27 -1.52
N ILE A 57 0.24 10.63 -1.07
CA ILE A 57 -1.00 9.94 -1.42
C ILE A 57 -1.79 10.88 -2.33
N VAL A 58 -2.01 10.45 -3.56
CA VAL A 58 -2.62 11.30 -4.59
C VAL A 58 -3.85 10.62 -5.18
N LEU A 59 -4.77 11.44 -5.67
CA LEU A 59 -5.97 10.98 -6.36
C LEU A 59 -5.64 10.76 -7.84
N ASP A 60 -6.19 9.68 -8.42
CA ASP A 60 -6.08 9.38 -9.86
C ASP A 60 -4.64 9.33 -10.37
N HIS A 61 -3.68 8.97 -9.54
CA HIS A 61 -2.24 8.92 -9.87
C HIS A 61 -1.70 10.25 -10.39
N GLN A 62 -2.32 11.37 -10.03
CA GLN A 62 -1.90 12.70 -10.48
C GLN A 62 -1.25 13.47 -9.33
N THR A 63 0.02 13.82 -9.52
CA THR A 63 0.81 14.54 -8.51
C THR A 63 0.60 16.06 -8.68
N THR A 64 -0.59 16.52 -8.36
CA THR A 64 -0.95 17.94 -8.38
C THR A 64 -1.42 18.37 -6.99
N THR A 65 -1.39 19.66 -6.74
CA THR A 65 -1.86 20.21 -5.45
C THR A 65 -3.31 19.83 -5.19
N GLU A 66 -4.14 19.92 -6.20
CA GLU A 66 -5.56 19.63 -6.12
C GLU A 66 -5.84 18.13 -5.87
N ASN A 67 -4.96 17.25 -6.36
CA ASN A 67 -5.11 15.80 -6.22
C ASN A 67 -4.34 15.22 -5.03
N THR A 68 -3.66 16.04 -4.25
CA THR A 68 -2.90 15.55 -3.10
C THR A 68 -3.82 15.39 -1.90
N LEU A 69 -4.03 14.15 -1.48
CA LEU A 69 -4.78 13.83 -0.26
C LEU A 69 -3.95 14.12 0.99
N GLY A 70 -2.70 13.74 0.97
CA GLY A 70 -1.77 13.90 2.09
C GLY A 70 -0.50 13.11 1.83
N GLN A 71 0.20 12.81 2.89
CA GLN A 71 1.39 11.95 2.81
C GLN A 71 1.48 11.09 4.06
N THR A 72 2.25 10.02 3.97
CA THR A 72 2.48 9.16 5.13
C THR A 72 3.35 9.88 6.14
N SER A 73 3.05 9.68 7.41
CA SER A 73 3.90 10.08 8.53
C SER A 73 4.57 8.87 9.17
N ASP A 74 4.10 7.68 8.88
CA ASP A 74 4.65 6.44 9.38
C ASP A 74 4.50 5.32 8.36
N VAL A 75 5.54 4.52 8.22
CA VAL A 75 5.56 3.29 7.42
C VAL A 75 5.98 2.18 8.36
N SER A 76 5.05 1.31 8.71
CA SER A 76 5.29 0.20 9.63
C SER A 76 5.48 -1.09 8.83
N ASN A 77 6.66 -1.68 8.95
CA ASN A 77 7.00 -2.95 8.33
C ASN A 77 7.60 -3.85 9.42
N ASP A 78 6.79 -4.76 9.94
CA ASP A 78 7.23 -5.70 10.99
C ASP A 78 7.76 -7.03 10.43
N GLY A 79 7.98 -7.09 9.12
CA GLY A 79 8.39 -8.31 8.44
C GLY A 79 7.25 -9.26 8.10
N LYS A 80 6.04 -8.96 8.52
CA LYS A 80 4.83 -9.76 8.25
C LYS A 80 3.75 -8.95 7.56
N ARG A 81 3.65 -7.66 7.86
CA ARG A 81 2.66 -6.75 7.28
C ARG A 81 3.30 -5.40 7.01
N LEU A 82 2.80 -4.73 5.99
CA LEU A 82 3.19 -3.36 5.65
C LEU A 82 1.97 -2.47 5.83
N ILE A 83 2.09 -1.49 6.73
CA ILE A 83 1.03 -0.54 7.03
C ILE A 83 1.56 0.87 6.81
N LEU A 84 0.83 1.64 6.02
CA LEU A 84 1.11 3.05 5.77
C LEU A 84 0.06 3.88 6.51
N SER A 85 0.49 4.93 7.19
CA SER A 85 -0.45 5.81 7.89
C SER A 85 0.01 7.25 7.83
N GLY A 86 -0.94 8.15 7.97
CA GLY A 86 -0.68 9.58 7.94
C GLY A 86 -1.95 10.39 8.15
N ALA A 87 -1.88 11.66 7.81
CA ALA A 87 -2.99 12.58 7.93
C ALA A 87 -3.42 13.11 6.58
N VAL A 88 -4.71 13.36 6.43
CA VAL A 88 -5.28 14.04 5.27
C VAL A 88 -5.00 15.52 5.42
N THR A 89 -4.17 16.07 4.55
CA THR A 89 -3.81 17.50 4.57
C THR A 89 -4.44 18.28 3.43
N GLY A 90 -4.87 17.60 2.38
CA GLY A 90 -5.49 18.23 1.22
C GLY A 90 -6.83 18.85 1.57
N LYS A 91 -7.11 20.00 0.94
CA LYS A 91 -8.36 20.76 1.19
C LYS A 91 -9.07 21.12 -0.11
N SER A 92 -8.66 20.55 -1.24
CA SER A 92 -9.35 20.76 -2.50
C SER A 92 -10.77 20.16 -2.45
N GLN A 93 -11.62 20.60 -3.36
CA GLN A 93 -12.95 20.01 -3.46
C GLN A 93 -12.94 18.54 -3.80
N LYS A 94 -11.95 18.08 -4.57
CA LYS A 94 -11.76 16.68 -4.87
C LYS A 94 -11.45 15.86 -3.61
N VAL A 95 -10.56 16.34 -2.76
CA VAL A 95 -10.23 15.69 -1.50
C VAL A 95 -11.42 15.66 -0.56
N LEU A 96 -12.13 16.79 -0.45
CA LEU A 96 -13.34 16.84 0.37
C LEU A 96 -14.41 15.87 -0.10
N ALA A 97 -14.55 15.69 -1.41
CA ALA A 97 -15.49 14.73 -1.97
C ALA A 97 -15.08 13.28 -1.63
N VAL A 98 -13.80 12.94 -1.70
CA VAL A 98 -13.29 11.62 -1.34
C VAL A 98 -13.59 11.32 0.13
N VAL A 99 -13.32 12.26 1.01
CA VAL A 99 -13.58 12.12 2.45
C VAL A 99 -15.07 11.98 2.73
N ALA A 100 -15.91 12.79 2.08
CA ALA A 100 -17.36 12.72 2.24
C ALA A 100 -17.93 11.37 1.80
N GLN A 101 -17.42 10.82 0.70
CA GLN A 101 -17.84 9.50 0.23
C GLN A 101 -17.41 8.39 1.21
N ALA A 102 -16.21 8.49 1.78
CA ALA A 102 -15.77 7.54 2.79
C ALA A 102 -16.68 7.58 4.03
N ASP A 103 -17.07 8.77 4.47
CA ASP A 103 -18.00 8.93 5.59
C ASP A 103 -19.38 8.35 5.27
N ALA A 104 -19.77 8.35 4.01
CA ALA A 104 -21.03 7.75 3.55
C ALA A 104 -20.94 6.22 3.33
N GLY A 105 -19.78 5.61 3.61
CA GLY A 105 -19.60 4.18 3.53
C GLY A 105 -18.89 3.67 2.29
N TYR A 106 -18.40 4.55 1.41
CA TYR A 106 -17.64 4.12 0.25
C TYR A 106 -16.26 3.59 0.66
N SER A 107 -15.90 2.42 0.15
CA SER A 107 -14.62 1.77 0.47
C SER A 107 -13.58 2.11 -0.60
N TRP A 108 -12.77 3.11 -0.32
CA TRP A 108 -11.68 3.50 -1.22
C TRP A 108 -10.56 2.47 -1.21
N GLN A 109 -9.89 2.34 -2.34
CA GLN A 109 -8.71 1.49 -2.47
C GLN A 109 -7.53 2.31 -2.97
N ALA A 110 -6.34 1.91 -2.55
CA ALA A 110 -5.09 2.50 -2.99
C ALA A 110 -4.32 1.52 -3.87
N SER A 111 -3.67 2.04 -4.90
CA SER A 111 -2.70 1.30 -5.71
C SER A 111 -1.31 1.76 -5.34
N ILE A 112 -0.45 0.83 -4.95
CA ILE A 112 0.91 1.11 -4.50
C ILE A 112 1.87 0.44 -5.46
N GLY A 113 2.72 1.25 -6.11
CA GLY A 113 3.71 0.74 -7.03
C GLY A 113 5.02 0.42 -6.33
N CYS A 114 5.57 -0.75 -6.61
CA CYS A 114 6.88 -1.18 -6.11
C CYS A 114 7.77 -1.56 -7.28
N SER A 115 9.03 -1.14 -7.26
CA SER A 115 10.03 -1.59 -8.23
C SER A 115 10.70 -2.86 -7.73
N VAL A 116 10.89 -3.82 -8.62
CA VAL A 116 11.55 -5.10 -8.30
C VAL A 116 13.05 -4.94 -8.55
N GLU A 117 13.84 -4.97 -7.48
CA GLU A 117 15.30 -4.87 -7.59
C GLU A 117 15.96 -6.23 -7.74
N ALA A 118 15.40 -7.25 -7.10
CA ALA A 118 15.88 -8.63 -7.19
C ALA A 118 14.72 -9.60 -7.09
N GLN A 119 14.84 -10.74 -7.74
CA GLN A 119 13.83 -11.78 -7.65
C GLN A 119 14.50 -13.14 -7.64
N GLN A 120 13.87 -14.10 -6.99
CA GLN A 120 14.31 -15.48 -6.92
C GLN A 120 13.13 -16.40 -7.22
N GLU A 121 13.30 -17.27 -8.18
CA GLU A 121 12.31 -18.29 -8.48
C GLU A 121 12.51 -19.49 -7.54
N ILE A 122 11.42 -19.98 -6.96
CA ILE A 122 11.43 -21.17 -6.10
C ILE A 122 10.96 -22.36 -6.94
N PRO A 123 11.83 -23.29 -7.28
CA PRO A 123 11.46 -24.43 -8.13
C PRO A 123 10.43 -25.34 -7.49
N ASP A 124 9.75 -26.09 -8.34
CA ASP A 124 8.82 -27.14 -7.90
C ASP A 124 9.53 -28.11 -6.96
N GLY A 125 8.87 -28.49 -5.88
CA GLY A 125 9.43 -29.36 -4.85
C GLY A 125 10.33 -28.69 -3.84
N GLN A 126 10.60 -27.40 -3.99
CA GLN A 126 11.37 -26.61 -3.02
C GLN A 126 10.45 -25.64 -2.27
N SER A 127 10.94 -25.14 -1.15
CA SER A 127 10.19 -24.19 -0.33
C SER A 127 11.11 -23.09 0.20
N VAL A 128 10.49 -21.99 0.63
CA VAL A 128 11.19 -20.84 1.21
C VAL A 128 10.33 -20.30 2.35
N VAL A 129 10.99 -19.75 3.35
CA VAL A 129 10.31 -19.01 4.44
C VAL A 129 10.49 -17.52 4.21
N VAL A 130 9.39 -16.82 4.00
CA VAL A 130 9.37 -15.37 3.76
C VAL A 130 8.22 -14.78 4.57
N ASN A 131 8.44 -13.63 5.18
CA ASN A 131 7.43 -12.93 5.96
C ASN A 131 6.86 -13.80 7.10
N GLY A 132 7.69 -14.67 7.66
CA GLY A 132 7.29 -15.57 8.73
C GLY A 132 6.43 -16.75 8.30
N ARG A 133 6.29 -17.00 6.98
CA ARG A 133 5.49 -18.09 6.42
C ARG A 133 6.29 -18.94 5.44
N ARG A 134 5.90 -20.18 5.32
CA ARG A 134 6.46 -21.10 4.34
C ARG A 134 5.68 -21.05 3.04
N PHE A 135 6.39 -20.96 1.92
CA PHE A 135 5.81 -21.00 0.58
C PHE A 135 6.51 -22.10 -0.22
N ASP A 136 5.74 -22.87 -0.95
CA ASP A 136 6.23 -23.93 -1.82
C ASP A 136 6.26 -23.46 -3.27
N GLY A 137 7.28 -23.90 -4.01
CA GLY A 137 7.42 -23.59 -5.43
C GLY A 137 6.68 -24.57 -6.35
N PRO A 138 6.53 -24.15 -7.63
CA PRO A 138 6.49 -22.78 -8.10
C PRO A 138 5.22 -22.05 -7.78
#